data_0616155fc33e9c0b6a8b0fed4901fb71
#
_entry.id   0616155fc33e9c0b6a8b0fed4901fb71
#
_cell.length_a   1.000
_cell.length_b   1.000
_cell.length_c   1.000
_cell.angle_alpha   90.00
_cell.angle_beta   90.00
_cell.angle_gamma   90.00
#
_symmetry.space_group_name_H-M   'P 1'
#
loop_
_entity.id
_entity.type
_entity.pdbx_description
1 polymer ?
#
loop_
_entity_poly.entity_id
_entity_poly.type
_entity_poly.pdbx_seq_one_letter_code
_entity_poly.pdbx_strand_id
1 'polypeptide(L)'
;MTEPTGRIRVCSTDDIKPGEILGVEIAGLPKLAVYRVGDEFYCTQDLCTHGAASLSDEGDLSEYVIECTWHDGKFDIRTGKPCALPCTEALRTFPASVDGGEVFIVVE
;
A
#
# COMPACT_ATOMS: atom_id res chain seq x y z
N MET A 1 22.36 -4.72 4.41
CA MET A 1 22.04 -3.51 3.65
C MET A 1 20.93 -2.76 4.36
N THR A 2 21.07 -1.46 4.52
CA THR A 2 20.08 -0.63 5.21
C THR A 2 18.98 -0.18 4.23
N GLU A 3 17.75 -0.12 4.70
CA GLU A 3 16.68 0.46 3.91
C GLU A 3 16.94 1.96 3.70
N PRO A 4 16.55 2.51 2.56
CA PRO A 4 16.58 3.96 2.38
C PRO A 4 15.65 4.62 3.39
N THR A 5 16.02 5.81 3.86
CA THR A 5 15.23 6.57 4.83
C THR A 5 14.89 7.95 4.26
N GLY A 6 13.87 8.57 4.85
CA GLY A 6 13.44 9.89 4.45
C GLY A 6 12.33 9.85 3.40
N ARG A 7 12.19 10.96 2.69
CA ARG A 7 11.12 11.15 1.70
C ARG A 7 11.54 10.56 0.35
N ILE A 8 10.72 9.65 -0.18
CA ILE A 8 11.03 8.92 -1.42
C ILE A 8 9.86 9.06 -2.38
N ARG A 9 10.14 9.46 -3.61
CA ARG A 9 9.14 9.49 -4.68
C ARG A 9 8.80 8.06 -5.10
N VAL A 10 7.51 7.76 -5.21
CA VAL A 10 7.06 6.41 -5.60
C VAL A 10 6.31 6.39 -6.94
N CYS A 11 5.58 7.43 -7.27
CA CYS A 11 4.85 7.50 -8.55
C CYS A 11 4.31 8.92 -8.77
N SER A 12 3.70 9.13 -9.95
CA SER A 12 2.92 10.32 -10.24
C SER A 12 1.47 10.10 -9.82
N THR A 13 0.75 11.16 -9.47
CA THR A 13 -0.68 11.08 -9.19
C THR A 13 -1.47 10.54 -10.39
N ASP A 14 -0.97 10.77 -11.61
CA ASP A 14 -1.62 10.29 -12.83
C ASP A 14 -1.40 8.80 -13.09
N ASP A 15 -0.50 8.16 -12.35
CA ASP A 15 -0.22 6.73 -12.53
C ASP A 15 -1.30 5.86 -11.90
N ILE A 16 -2.13 6.41 -11.02
CA ILE A 16 -3.17 5.67 -10.29
C ILE A 16 -4.48 6.41 -10.40
N LYS A 17 -5.52 5.73 -10.89
CA LYS A 17 -6.88 6.28 -10.89
C LYS A 17 -7.54 6.06 -9.52
N PRO A 18 -8.54 6.90 -9.15
CA PRO A 18 -9.28 6.66 -7.90
C PRO A 18 -9.83 5.23 -7.84
N GLY A 19 -9.60 4.57 -6.72
CA GLY A 19 -10.03 3.18 -6.50
C GLY A 19 -9.06 2.13 -7.00
N GLU A 20 -7.91 2.53 -7.55
CA GLU A 20 -6.90 1.59 -8.05
C GLU A 20 -5.74 1.41 -7.09
N ILE A 21 -4.97 0.35 -7.33
CA ILE A 21 -3.77 0.01 -6.58
C ILE A 21 -2.61 -0.09 -7.58
N LEU A 22 -1.47 0.49 -7.21
CA LEU A 22 -0.25 0.39 -8.03
C LEU A 22 0.84 -0.30 -7.23
N GLY A 23 1.43 -1.35 -7.79
CA GLY A 23 2.62 -1.99 -7.23
C GLY A 23 3.86 -1.18 -7.60
N VAL A 24 4.70 -0.88 -6.62
CA VAL A 24 5.92 -0.08 -6.82
C VAL A 24 7.10 -0.79 -6.18
N GLU A 25 8.22 -0.85 -6.91
CA GLU A 25 9.46 -1.42 -6.40
C GLU A 25 10.48 -0.32 -6.20
N ILE A 26 10.98 -0.21 -4.97
CA ILE A 26 12.02 0.74 -4.59
C ILE A 26 13.22 -0.06 -4.09
N ALA A 27 14.40 0.25 -4.60
CA ALA A 27 15.62 -0.43 -4.19
C ALA A 27 15.82 -0.33 -2.67
N GLY A 28 16.06 -1.45 -2.03
CA GLY A 28 16.27 -1.52 -0.58
C GLY A 28 15.00 -1.63 0.25
N LEU A 29 13.82 -1.59 -0.39
CA LEU A 29 12.54 -1.75 0.30
C LEU A 29 11.81 -2.99 -0.23
N PRO A 30 10.91 -3.60 0.57
CA PRO A 30 10.00 -4.59 0.02
C PRO A 30 9.09 -3.93 -1.02
N LYS A 31 8.52 -4.73 -1.91
CA LYS A 31 7.55 -4.21 -2.88
C LYS A 31 6.42 -3.50 -2.14
N LEU A 32 5.98 -2.37 -2.68
CA LEU A 32 4.97 -1.52 -2.07
C LEU A 32 3.68 -1.55 -2.89
N ALA A 33 2.56 -1.36 -2.19
CA ALA A 33 1.26 -1.14 -2.80
C ALA A 33 0.84 0.29 -2.50
N VAL A 34 0.58 1.08 -3.54
CA VAL A 34 0.11 2.44 -3.40
C VAL A 34 -1.36 2.47 -3.80
N TYR A 35 -2.19 3.05 -2.95
CA TYR A 35 -3.65 3.07 -3.11
C TYR A 35 -4.12 4.50 -3.31
N ARG A 36 -5.10 4.68 -4.18
CA ARG A 36 -5.75 5.98 -4.34
C ARG A 36 -7.23 5.88 -3.99
N VAL A 37 -7.67 6.71 -3.04
CA VAL A 37 -9.07 6.84 -2.64
C VAL A 37 -9.46 8.31 -2.87
N GLY A 38 -10.24 8.59 -3.92
CA GLY A 38 -10.49 9.97 -4.32
C GLY A 38 -9.19 10.68 -4.67
N ASP A 39 -8.83 11.70 -3.90
CA ASP A 39 -7.57 12.43 -4.05
C ASP A 39 -6.57 12.09 -2.95
N GLU A 40 -6.87 11.11 -2.12
CA GLU A 40 -5.98 10.65 -1.05
C GLU A 40 -5.15 9.45 -1.51
N PHE A 41 -3.91 9.40 -1.04
CA PHE A 41 -2.98 8.32 -1.37
C PHE A 41 -2.47 7.65 -0.10
N TYR A 42 -2.37 6.32 -0.14
CA TYR A 42 -1.88 5.52 0.98
C TYR A 42 -0.89 4.50 0.44
N CYS A 43 0.01 4.05 1.30
CA CYS A 43 1.03 3.08 0.91
C CYS A 43 1.23 2.05 2.02
N THR A 44 1.24 0.78 1.63
CA THR A 44 1.55 -0.33 2.52
C THR A 44 2.56 -1.25 1.86
N GLN A 45 3.07 -2.21 2.64
CA GLN A 45 3.76 -3.34 2.02
C GLN A 45 2.79 -4.03 1.05
N ASP A 46 3.31 -4.56 -0.05
CA ASP A 46 2.49 -5.25 -1.04
C ASP A 46 2.14 -6.67 -0.65
N LEU A 47 3.05 -7.33 0.06
CA LEU A 47 2.84 -8.71 0.48
C LEU A 47 1.85 -8.79 1.63
N CYS A 48 0.78 -9.58 1.44
CA CYS A 48 -0.19 -9.84 2.49
C CYS A 48 0.48 -10.57 3.66
N THR A 49 0.23 -10.11 4.90
CA THR A 49 0.84 -10.73 6.09
C THR A 49 0.34 -12.14 6.34
N HIS A 50 -0.83 -12.49 5.81
CA HIS A 50 -1.43 -13.81 5.99
C HIS A 50 -0.87 -14.85 5.01
N GLY A 51 -0.38 -14.43 3.86
CA GLY A 51 0.12 -15.34 2.83
C GLY A 51 1.02 -14.62 1.85
N ALA A 52 1.37 -15.28 0.76
CA ALA A 52 2.29 -14.75 -0.23
C ALA A 52 1.59 -13.97 -1.36
N ALA A 53 0.36 -13.52 -1.15
CA ALA A 53 -0.39 -12.79 -2.16
C ALA A 53 0.10 -11.35 -2.28
N SER A 54 0.21 -10.88 -3.52
CA SER A 54 0.50 -9.48 -3.81
C SER A 54 -0.79 -8.68 -3.80
N LEU A 55 -0.87 -7.68 -2.93
CA LEU A 55 -2.07 -6.85 -2.81
C LEU A 55 -2.30 -5.99 -4.06
N SER A 56 -1.23 -5.56 -4.73
CA SER A 56 -1.36 -4.78 -5.96
C SER A 56 -1.84 -5.61 -7.15
N ASP A 57 -1.54 -6.91 -7.17
CA ASP A 57 -1.94 -7.82 -8.26
C ASP A 57 -3.27 -8.49 -7.99
N GLU A 58 -3.55 -8.85 -6.74
CA GLU A 58 -4.67 -9.72 -6.38
C GLU A 58 -5.58 -9.15 -5.29
N GLY A 59 -5.28 -7.97 -4.78
CA GLY A 59 -6.13 -7.31 -3.80
C GLY A 59 -7.31 -6.60 -4.45
N ASP A 60 -8.36 -6.42 -3.67
CA ASP A 60 -9.56 -5.68 -4.08
C ASP A 60 -9.77 -4.53 -3.11
N LEU A 61 -9.70 -3.31 -3.62
CA LEU A 61 -9.82 -2.09 -2.82
C LEU A 61 -11.26 -1.59 -2.82
N SER A 62 -11.81 -1.43 -1.61
CA SER A 62 -13.13 -0.83 -1.42
C SER A 62 -12.99 0.28 -0.40
N GLU A 63 -13.01 1.53 -0.86
CA GLU A 63 -12.74 2.73 -0.05
C GLU A 63 -11.38 2.60 0.66
N TYR A 64 -11.36 2.45 1.99
CA TYR A 64 -10.13 2.37 2.77
C TYR A 64 -9.77 0.93 3.17
N VAL A 65 -10.47 -0.06 2.61
CA VAL A 65 -10.25 -1.46 2.95
C VAL A 65 -9.71 -2.22 1.75
N ILE A 66 -8.56 -2.89 1.93
CA ILE A 66 -8.00 -3.79 0.94
C ILE A 66 -8.32 -5.23 1.35
N GLU A 67 -8.91 -5.98 0.43
CA GLU A 67 -9.19 -7.39 0.65
C GLU A 67 -8.16 -8.25 -0.08
N CYS A 68 -7.58 -9.22 0.63
CA CYS A 68 -6.76 -10.25 0.03
C CYS A 68 -7.70 -11.33 -0.52
N THR A 69 -7.79 -11.45 -1.84
CA THR A 69 -8.76 -12.36 -2.47
C THR A 69 -8.45 -13.84 -2.26
N TRP A 70 -7.24 -14.16 -1.82
CA TRP A 70 -6.87 -15.57 -1.57
C TRP A 70 -7.58 -16.15 -0.34
N HIS A 71 -7.81 -15.32 0.70
CA HIS A 71 -8.31 -15.81 1.99
C HIS A 71 -9.39 -14.91 2.60
N ASP A 72 -9.92 -13.97 1.83
CA ASP A 72 -10.95 -13.02 2.27
C ASP A 72 -10.52 -12.15 3.47
N GLY A 73 -9.21 -12.09 3.75
CA GLY A 73 -8.69 -11.23 4.79
C GLY A 73 -8.73 -9.77 4.37
N LYS A 74 -8.97 -8.86 5.32
CA LYS A 74 -9.09 -7.42 5.04
C LYS A 74 -8.22 -6.59 5.96
N PHE A 75 -7.72 -5.48 5.40
CA PHE A 75 -6.90 -4.52 6.16
C PHE A 75 -7.38 -3.10 5.88
N ASP A 76 -7.24 -2.24 6.88
CA ASP A 76 -7.46 -0.80 6.70
C ASP A 76 -6.14 -0.22 6.16
N ILE A 77 -6.17 0.36 4.96
CA ILE A 77 -4.95 0.89 4.33
C ILE A 77 -4.41 2.14 5.02
N ARG A 78 -5.21 2.80 5.84
CA ARG A 78 -4.78 4.00 6.57
C ARG A 78 -3.88 3.66 7.74
N THR A 79 -4.09 2.52 8.37
CA THR A 79 -3.37 2.10 9.58
C THR A 79 -2.62 0.79 9.42
N GLY A 80 -2.96 0.00 8.41
CA GLY A 80 -2.43 -1.35 8.21
C GLY A 80 -3.10 -2.39 9.09
N LYS A 81 -4.06 -2.01 9.94
CA LYS A 81 -4.67 -2.95 10.88
C LYS A 81 -5.57 -3.94 10.17
N PRO A 82 -5.54 -5.22 10.59
CA PRO A 82 -6.44 -6.21 10.03
C PRO A 82 -7.89 -5.91 10.47
N CYS A 83 -8.81 -6.03 9.50
CA CYS A 83 -10.24 -5.76 9.72
C CYS A 83 -11.07 -7.03 9.77
N ALA A 84 -10.54 -8.14 9.25
CA ALA A 84 -11.27 -9.40 9.18
C ALA A 84 -10.30 -10.58 9.24
N LEU A 85 -10.72 -11.64 9.92
CA LEU A 85 -9.98 -12.89 9.91
C LEU A 85 -9.93 -13.45 8.47
N PRO A 86 -8.91 -14.20 8.11
CA PRO A 86 -7.84 -14.73 8.97
C PRO A 86 -6.65 -13.78 9.19
N CYS A 87 -6.71 -12.55 8.72
CA CYS A 87 -5.63 -11.60 8.92
C CYS A 87 -5.56 -11.15 10.38
N THR A 88 -4.43 -11.37 11.03
CA THR A 88 -4.20 -11.04 12.44
C THR A 88 -3.00 -10.13 12.64
N GLU A 89 -2.13 -10.00 11.63
CA GLU A 89 -0.96 -9.14 11.69
C GLU A 89 -1.15 -7.91 10.80
N ALA A 90 -0.80 -6.74 11.31
CA ALA A 90 -0.92 -5.50 10.55
C ALA A 90 0.04 -5.46 9.37
N LEU A 91 -0.36 -4.78 8.31
CA LEU A 91 0.52 -4.42 7.21
C LEU A 91 1.44 -3.28 7.67
N ARG A 92 2.69 -3.32 7.21
CA ARG A 92 3.58 -2.17 7.37
C ARG A 92 3.06 -1.04 6.49
N THR A 93 2.90 0.15 7.07
CA THR A 93 2.43 1.32 6.34
C THR A 93 3.54 2.35 6.19
N PHE A 94 3.42 3.17 5.15
CA PHE A 94 4.36 4.25 4.86
C PHE A 94 3.54 5.52 4.65
N PRO A 95 3.74 6.57 5.45
CA PRO A 95 3.00 7.82 5.26
C PRO A 95 3.19 8.32 3.83
N ALA A 96 2.10 8.61 3.14
CA ALA A 96 2.12 9.08 1.77
C ALA A 96 1.69 10.55 1.70
N SER A 97 2.30 11.30 0.80
CA SER A 97 1.96 12.70 0.56
C SER A 97 2.06 13.02 -0.92
N VAL A 98 1.42 14.10 -1.33
CA VAL A 98 1.43 14.57 -2.73
C VAL A 98 2.08 15.95 -2.77
N ASP A 99 2.99 16.11 -3.73
CA ASP A 99 3.65 17.39 -3.95
C ASP A 99 3.94 17.54 -5.44
N GLY A 100 3.43 18.60 -6.05
CA GLY A 100 3.66 18.88 -7.46
C GLY A 100 3.19 17.79 -8.42
N GLY A 101 2.11 17.10 -8.10
CA GLY A 101 1.57 16.02 -8.93
C GLY A 101 2.31 14.70 -8.77
N GLU A 102 3.15 14.58 -7.76
CA GLU A 102 3.90 13.36 -7.48
C GLU A 102 3.62 12.85 -6.09
N VAL A 103 3.65 11.52 -5.94
CA VAL A 103 3.39 10.84 -4.68
C VAL A 103 4.71 10.45 -4.03
N PHE A 104 4.85 10.80 -2.76
CA PHE A 104 6.03 10.48 -1.95
C PHE A 104 5.61 9.69 -0.74
N ILE A 105 6.53 8.87 -0.24
CA ILE A 105 6.37 8.20 1.05
C ILE A 105 7.51 8.61 1.97
N VAL A 106 7.29 8.40 3.27
CA VAL A 106 8.34 8.61 4.29
C VAL A 106 8.73 7.26 4.86
N VAL A 107 10.03 6.97 4.82
CA VAL A 107 10.60 5.76 5.42
C VAL A 107 11.45 6.20 6.60
N GLU A 108 11.11 5.71 7.77
CA GLU A 108 11.80 6.04 9.03
C GLU A 108 12.91 5.07 9.39
#